data_b06826c6e380abd7ec7aef79199f0c97
#
_entry.id   b06826c6e380abd7ec7aef79199f0c97
#
_cell.length_a   1.000
_cell.length_b   1.000
_cell.length_c   1.000
_cell.angle_alpha   90.00
_cell.angle_beta   90.00
_cell.angle_gamma   90.00
#
_symmetry.space_group_name_H-M   'P 1'
#
loop_
_entity.id
_entity.type
_entity.pdbx_description
1 polymer ?
#
loop_
_entity_poly.entity_id
_entity_poly.type
_entity_poly.pdbx_seq_one_letter_code
_entity_poly.pdbx_strand_id
1 'polypeptide(L)'
;MLYKLAHVLRERFPWVWEMIEQLNGWLFACRYSSGLRHDMCGVDCKDFNFKVVRLSPLNVNLAVDFFKAQPEEAFEFFRPHAFDRKSLLRLCRNKGFLAYLVMDGDEVVGYFFLRCFFTGKCFRGYITDYRHRRMGINRVMGVVATNIALHLNLRMYGSISPRNKASMLSAQAVNEVKILQTLENGDYYVEYLPKYKK
;
A
#
# COMPACT_ATOMS: atom_id res chain seq x y z
N MET A 1 -4.12 23.40 8.03
CA MET A 1 -5.53 23.70 7.68
C MET A 1 -6.14 22.60 6.79
N LEU A 2 -5.58 22.24 5.66
CA LEU A 2 -6.10 21.17 4.76
C LEU A 2 -6.26 19.80 5.42
N TYR A 3 -5.36 19.39 6.31
CA TYR A 3 -5.43 18.11 7.02
C TYR A 3 -6.65 18.02 7.94
N LYS A 4 -6.92 19.09 8.71
CA LYS A 4 -8.12 19.17 9.59
C LYS A 4 -9.41 19.16 8.79
N LEU A 5 -9.43 19.85 7.64
CA LEU A 5 -10.58 19.84 6.72
C LEU A 5 -10.83 18.44 6.14
N ALA A 6 -9.78 17.73 5.76
CA ALA A 6 -9.87 16.36 5.25
C ALA A 6 -10.43 15.38 6.33
N HIS A 7 -10.03 15.53 7.59
CA HIS A 7 -10.59 14.74 8.70
C HIS A 7 -12.08 15.04 8.91
N VAL A 8 -12.46 16.32 8.97
CA VAL A 8 -13.87 16.73 9.15
C VAL A 8 -14.75 16.23 7.99
N LEU A 9 -14.27 16.32 6.75
CA LEU A 9 -14.98 15.81 5.58
C LEU A 9 -15.15 14.30 5.65
N ARG A 10 -14.13 13.56 6.04
CA ARG A 10 -14.17 12.11 6.14
C ARG A 10 -15.12 11.63 7.23
N GLU A 11 -15.21 12.34 8.37
CA GLU A 11 -16.04 11.94 9.52
C GLU A 11 -17.49 12.41 9.39
N ARG A 12 -17.71 13.67 8.95
CA ARG A 12 -19.06 14.25 8.87
C ARG A 12 -19.76 14.04 7.54
N PHE A 13 -19.00 13.88 6.44
CA PHE A 13 -19.54 13.75 5.08
C PHE A 13 -18.85 12.60 4.33
N PRO A 14 -19.01 11.33 4.79
CA PRO A 14 -18.32 10.18 4.18
C PRO A 14 -18.62 10.02 2.69
N TRP A 15 -19.83 10.37 2.22
CA TRP A 15 -20.19 10.31 0.83
C TRP A 15 -19.44 11.32 -0.05
N VAL A 16 -19.17 12.54 0.47
CA VAL A 16 -18.33 13.54 -0.22
C VAL A 16 -16.90 13.02 -0.34
N TRP A 17 -16.39 12.42 0.73
CA TRP A 17 -15.08 11.81 0.73
C TRP A 17 -14.98 10.69 -0.32
N GLU A 18 -15.99 9.83 -0.40
CA GLU A 18 -16.06 8.78 -1.42
C GLU A 18 -16.08 9.34 -2.84
N MET A 19 -16.84 10.41 -3.09
CA MET A 19 -16.83 11.10 -4.39
C MET A 19 -15.44 11.62 -4.76
N ILE A 20 -14.75 12.27 -3.83
CA ILE A 20 -13.38 12.77 -4.04
C ILE A 20 -12.42 11.63 -4.37
N GLU A 21 -12.51 10.51 -3.65
CA GLU A 21 -11.71 9.30 -3.90
C GLU A 21 -11.99 8.70 -5.29
N GLN A 22 -13.26 8.62 -5.69
CA GLN A 22 -13.64 8.10 -7.02
C GLN A 22 -13.16 9.04 -8.15
N LEU A 23 -13.33 10.35 -7.97
CA LEU A 23 -12.85 11.35 -8.92
C LEU A 23 -11.32 11.28 -9.06
N ASN A 24 -10.59 11.21 -7.93
CA ASN A 24 -9.15 11.01 -7.96
C ASN A 24 -8.78 9.73 -8.70
N GLY A 25 -9.47 8.61 -8.41
CA GLY A 25 -9.23 7.33 -9.08
C GLY A 25 -9.45 7.40 -10.59
N TRP A 26 -10.50 8.11 -11.04
CA TRP A 26 -10.77 8.32 -12.45
C TRP A 26 -9.70 9.20 -13.12
N LEU A 27 -9.35 10.33 -12.52
CA LEU A 27 -8.29 11.22 -13.02
C LEU A 27 -6.93 10.51 -13.08
N PHE A 28 -6.63 9.72 -12.05
CA PHE A 28 -5.43 8.89 -12.03
C PHE A 28 -5.43 7.87 -13.18
N ALA A 29 -6.54 7.16 -13.40
CA ALA A 29 -6.66 6.22 -14.50
C ALA A 29 -6.48 6.88 -15.86
N CYS A 30 -7.07 8.06 -16.09
CA CYS A 30 -6.89 8.83 -17.33
C CYS A 30 -5.41 9.18 -17.56
N ARG A 31 -4.72 9.68 -16.53
CA ARG A 31 -3.34 10.15 -16.64
C ARG A 31 -2.33 8.99 -16.81
N TYR A 32 -2.57 7.86 -16.14
CA TYR A 32 -1.63 6.73 -16.07
C TYR A 32 -2.11 5.49 -16.83
N SER A 33 -3.10 5.64 -17.72
CA SER A 33 -3.74 4.51 -18.44
C SER A 33 -2.76 3.62 -19.21
N SER A 34 -1.72 4.19 -19.81
CA SER A 34 -0.69 3.43 -20.54
C SER A 34 0.14 2.55 -19.61
N GLY A 35 0.60 3.10 -18.48
CA GLY A 35 1.36 2.34 -17.49
C GLY A 35 0.54 1.28 -16.76
N LEU A 36 -0.76 1.51 -16.55
CA LEU A 36 -1.66 0.56 -15.90
C LEU A 36 -2.04 -0.63 -16.79
N ARG A 37 -1.91 -0.52 -18.11
CA ARG A 37 -2.20 -1.59 -19.07
C ARG A 37 -1.08 -2.62 -19.21
N HIS A 38 0.15 -2.22 -18.98
CA HIS A 38 1.24 -3.18 -18.89
C HIS A 38 1.08 -3.94 -17.57
N ASP A 39 0.88 -5.25 -17.69
CA ASP A 39 0.61 -6.15 -16.58
C ASP A 39 1.74 -6.03 -15.54
N MET A 40 1.49 -5.25 -14.50
CA MET A 40 2.49 -4.98 -13.45
C MET A 40 2.66 -6.16 -12.51
N CYS A 41 1.89 -7.24 -12.70
CA CYS A 41 2.10 -8.54 -12.07
C CYS A 41 3.39 -9.23 -12.56
N GLY A 42 3.96 -8.76 -13.68
CA GLY A 42 5.23 -9.25 -14.22
C GLY A 42 6.47 -8.57 -13.65
N VAL A 43 6.38 -7.85 -12.52
CA VAL A 43 7.59 -7.51 -11.77
C VAL A 43 8.19 -8.83 -11.29
N ASP A 44 9.19 -9.25 -12.03
CA ASP A 44 9.88 -10.51 -11.89
C ASP A 44 10.45 -10.61 -10.47
N CYS A 45 9.68 -11.24 -9.58
CA CYS A 45 10.14 -11.60 -8.24
C CYS A 45 11.00 -12.88 -8.28
N LYS A 46 11.71 -13.14 -9.42
CA LYS A 46 12.55 -14.33 -9.62
C LYS A 46 13.56 -14.57 -8.50
N ASP A 47 13.98 -13.50 -7.84
CA ASP A 47 14.85 -13.58 -6.66
C ASP A 47 14.13 -13.98 -5.37
N PHE A 48 12.80 -14.12 -5.41
CA PHE A 48 11.98 -14.44 -4.25
C PHE A 48 11.02 -15.60 -4.56
N ASN A 49 10.92 -16.57 -3.68
CA ASN A 49 10.01 -17.71 -3.82
C ASN A 49 8.52 -17.35 -3.63
N PHE A 50 8.16 -16.07 -3.70
CA PHE A 50 6.80 -15.59 -3.48
C PHE A 50 6.17 -15.08 -4.78
N LYS A 51 4.87 -15.35 -4.95
CA LYS A 51 4.08 -14.81 -6.06
C LYS A 51 3.34 -13.57 -5.59
N VAL A 52 3.39 -12.49 -6.37
CA VAL A 52 2.61 -11.28 -6.11
C VAL A 52 1.41 -11.23 -7.05
N VAL A 53 0.21 -11.11 -6.48
CA VAL A 53 -1.06 -11.13 -7.23
C VAL A 53 -1.85 -9.86 -6.92
N ARG A 54 -2.38 -9.19 -7.96
CA ARG A 54 -3.22 -8.01 -7.76
C ARG A 54 -4.54 -8.40 -7.09
N LEU A 55 -4.93 -7.63 -6.07
CA LEU A 55 -6.25 -7.78 -5.45
C LEU A 55 -7.35 -7.43 -6.44
N SER A 56 -8.32 -8.31 -6.56
CA SER A 56 -9.44 -8.22 -7.48
C SER A 56 -10.71 -8.80 -6.85
N PRO A 57 -11.91 -8.59 -7.44
CA PRO A 57 -13.12 -9.24 -6.97
C PRO A 57 -13.07 -10.78 -6.94
N LEU A 58 -12.18 -11.39 -7.74
CA LEU A 58 -12.02 -12.85 -7.84
C LEU A 58 -11.27 -13.45 -6.64
N ASN A 59 -10.32 -12.69 -6.06
CA ASN A 59 -9.49 -13.16 -4.96
C ASN A 59 -9.69 -12.38 -3.65
N VAL A 60 -10.71 -11.52 -3.58
CA VAL A 60 -10.97 -10.67 -2.39
C VAL A 60 -11.21 -11.49 -1.12
N ASN A 61 -11.78 -12.68 -1.22
CA ASN A 61 -12.02 -13.55 -0.06
C ASN A 61 -10.70 -14.01 0.57
N LEU A 62 -9.66 -14.27 -0.22
CA LEU A 62 -8.31 -14.59 0.30
C LEU A 62 -7.77 -13.46 1.18
N ALA A 63 -8.01 -12.19 0.77
CA ALA A 63 -7.62 -11.04 1.60
C ALA A 63 -8.45 -10.94 2.89
N VAL A 64 -9.76 -11.19 2.82
CA VAL A 64 -10.64 -11.20 4.01
C VAL A 64 -10.17 -12.24 5.01
N ASP A 65 -9.91 -13.46 4.53
CA ASP A 65 -9.50 -14.57 5.39
C ASP A 65 -8.09 -14.32 5.97
N PHE A 66 -7.17 -13.77 5.16
CA PHE A 66 -5.87 -13.31 5.63
C PHE A 66 -5.99 -12.31 6.79
N PHE A 67 -6.82 -11.27 6.66
CA PHE A 67 -6.98 -10.27 7.73
C PHE A 67 -7.66 -10.83 8.97
N LYS A 68 -8.63 -11.73 8.82
CA LYS A 68 -9.30 -12.41 9.95
C LYS A 68 -8.36 -13.31 10.75
N ALA A 69 -7.38 -13.91 10.08
CA ALA A 69 -6.40 -14.79 10.71
C ALA A 69 -5.31 -14.03 11.49
N GLN A 70 -5.19 -12.71 11.31
CA GLN A 70 -4.19 -11.93 12.02
C GLN A 70 -4.63 -11.62 13.45
N PRO A 71 -3.73 -11.73 14.44
CA PRO A 71 -4.00 -11.28 15.79
C PRO A 71 -4.11 -9.75 15.86
N GLU A 72 -4.80 -9.22 16.87
CA GLU A 72 -5.05 -7.79 17.02
C GLU A 72 -3.77 -6.94 17.04
N GLU A 73 -2.70 -7.47 17.63
CA GLU A 73 -1.39 -6.82 17.72
C GLU A 73 -0.73 -6.61 16.35
N ALA A 74 -1.10 -7.41 15.34
CA ALA A 74 -0.61 -7.23 13.98
C ALA A 74 -1.09 -5.91 13.36
N PHE A 75 -2.19 -5.36 13.88
CA PHE A 75 -2.81 -4.13 13.41
C PHE A 75 -2.41 -2.89 14.20
N GLU A 76 -1.53 -2.97 15.20
CA GLU A 76 -1.10 -1.82 16.01
C GLU A 76 -0.66 -0.62 15.13
N PHE A 77 0.07 -0.90 14.05
CA PHE A 77 0.60 0.13 13.13
C PHE A 77 -0.02 0.07 11.73
N PHE A 78 -1.08 -0.76 11.53
CA PHE A 78 -1.62 -0.97 10.20
C PHE A 78 -3.15 -1.02 10.20
N ARG A 79 -3.80 0.15 10.08
CA ARG A 79 -5.26 0.27 9.94
C ARG A 79 -5.63 1.28 8.84
N PRO A 80 -5.21 1.04 7.58
CA PRO A 80 -5.42 2.01 6.50
C PRO A 80 -6.88 2.10 6.04
N HIS A 81 -7.64 1.03 6.17
CA HIS A 81 -9.04 0.86 5.76
C HIS A 81 -9.69 -0.29 6.53
N ALA A 82 -11.01 -0.46 6.37
CA ALA A 82 -11.71 -1.63 6.89
C ALA A 82 -11.35 -2.88 6.07
N PHE A 83 -11.31 -4.04 6.73
CA PHE A 83 -10.86 -5.32 6.15
C PHE A 83 -12.01 -6.25 5.79
N ASP A 84 -13.25 -5.77 5.87
CA ASP A 84 -14.43 -6.53 5.45
C ASP A 84 -14.53 -6.63 3.92
N ARG A 85 -15.26 -7.63 3.45
CA ARG A 85 -15.41 -7.92 2.02
C ARG A 85 -15.97 -6.74 1.23
N LYS A 86 -16.97 -6.02 1.78
CA LYS A 86 -17.61 -4.87 1.10
C LYS A 86 -16.60 -3.73 0.88
N SER A 87 -15.82 -3.43 1.92
CA SER A 87 -14.78 -2.40 1.87
C SER A 87 -13.67 -2.76 0.89
N LEU A 88 -13.17 -4.00 0.91
CA LEU A 88 -12.14 -4.47 -0.03
C LEU A 88 -12.64 -4.49 -1.48
N LEU A 89 -13.88 -4.90 -1.74
CA LEU A 89 -14.48 -4.81 -3.09
C LEU A 89 -14.58 -3.37 -3.58
N ARG A 90 -14.89 -2.42 -2.69
CA ARG A 90 -14.91 -0.99 -3.05
C ARG A 90 -13.52 -0.50 -3.43
N LEU A 91 -12.48 -0.90 -2.70
CA LEU A 91 -11.08 -0.58 -3.03
C LEU A 91 -10.66 -1.17 -4.38
N CYS A 92 -11.08 -2.40 -4.72
CA CYS A 92 -10.82 -3.00 -6.03
C CYS A 92 -11.40 -2.18 -7.20
N ARG A 93 -12.50 -1.45 -6.98
CA ARG A 93 -13.13 -0.59 -8.00
C ARG A 93 -12.43 0.75 -8.17
N ASN A 94 -11.69 1.21 -7.16
CA ASN A 94 -10.96 2.48 -7.22
C ASN A 94 -9.67 2.29 -8.02
N LYS A 95 -9.60 2.90 -9.19
CA LYS A 95 -8.43 2.82 -10.10
C LYS A 95 -7.15 3.41 -9.51
N GLY A 96 -7.27 4.34 -8.56
CA GLY A 96 -6.13 4.92 -7.83
C GLY A 96 -5.68 4.08 -6.63
N PHE A 97 -6.35 2.94 -6.33
CA PHE A 97 -5.98 2.07 -5.23
C PHE A 97 -5.45 0.73 -5.76
N LEU A 98 -4.13 0.59 -5.81
CA LEU A 98 -3.44 -0.60 -6.31
C LEU A 98 -3.08 -1.48 -5.12
N ALA A 99 -3.82 -2.58 -4.92
CA ALA A 99 -3.59 -3.51 -3.83
C ALA A 99 -3.14 -4.87 -4.33
N TYR A 100 -2.30 -5.55 -3.54
CA TYR A 100 -1.67 -6.81 -3.93
C TYR A 100 -1.59 -7.77 -2.73
N LEU A 101 -1.69 -9.05 -3.04
CA LEU A 101 -1.42 -10.17 -2.14
C LEU A 101 -0.05 -10.77 -2.46
N VAL A 102 0.69 -11.13 -1.44
CA VAL A 102 1.91 -11.94 -1.55
C VAL A 102 1.53 -13.35 -1.16
N MET A 103 1.78 -14.29 -2.07
CA MET A 103 1.41 -15.69 -1.96
C MET A 103 2.66 -16.56 -1.76
N ASP A 104 2.57 -17.50 -0.83
CA ASP A 104 3.47 -18.64 -0.71
C ASP A 104 2.65 -19.90 -1.03
N GLY A 105 2.85 -20.46 -2.23
CA GLY A 105 1.89 -21.43 -2.78
C GLY A 105 0.48 -20.84 -2.86
N ASP A 106 -0.47 -21.46 -2.15
CA ASP A 106 -1.87 -21.04 -2.09
C ASP A 106 -2.19 -20.16 -0.86
N GLU A 107 -1.23 -19.96 0.04
CA GLU A 107 -1.42 -19.16 1.26
C GLU A 107 -1.05 -17.70 1.04
N VAL A 108 -1.90 -16.78 1.55
CA VAL A 108 -1.58 -15.34 1.59
C VAL A 108 -0.67 -15.08 2.78
N VAL A 109 0.56 -14.64 2.52
CA VAL A 109 1.56 -14.33 3.55
C VAL A 109 1.85 -12.84 3.71
N GLY A 110 1.26 -12.01 2.86
CA GLY A 110 1.38 -10.56 2.94
C GLY A 110 0.37 -9.81 2.10
N TYR A 111 0.13 -8.57 2.50
CA TYR A 111 -0.72 -7.62 1.76
C TYR A 111 -0.04 -6.27 1.71
N PHE A 112 -0.08 -5.63 0.55
CA PHE A 112 0.36 -4.24 0.41
C PHE A 112 -0.51 -3.48 -0.58
N PHE A 113 -0.45 -2.15 -0.50
CA PHE A 113 -1.14 -1.27 -1.42
C PHE A 113 -0.34 -0.02 -1.73
N LEU A 114 -0.68 0.58 -2.87
CA LEU A 114 -0.35 1.94 -3.24
C LEU A 114 -1.64 2.72 -3.43
N ARG A 115 -1.88 3.73 -2.61
CA ARG A 115 -2.94 4.71 -2.82
C ARG A 115 -2.39 5.85 -3.64
N CYS A 116 -2.75 5.87 -4.92
CA CYS A 116 -2.19 6.75 -5.93
C CYS A 116 -3.08 7.97 -6.17
N PHE A 117 -2.44 9.09 -6.44
CA PHE A 117 -3.10 10.36 -6.74
C PHE A 117 -2.73 10.84 -8.14
N PHE A 118 -3.68 11.49 -8.82
CA PHE A 118 -3.45 12.05 -10.15
C PHE A 118 -2.33 13.09 -10.17
N THR A 119 -1.97 13.65 -9.00
CA THR A 119 -0.86 14.59 -8.81
C THR A 119 0.53 13.99 -8.92
N GLY A 120 0.66 12.68 -9.17
CA GLY A 120 1.97 12.00 -9.27
C GLY A 120 2.54 11.56 -7.92
N LYS A 121 1.70 11.44 -6.91
CA LYS A 121 2.08 10.94 -5.58
C LYS A 121 1.38 9.62 -5.30
N CYS A 122 2.02 8.76 -4.50
CA CYS A 122 1.35 7.60 -3.92
C CYS A 122 1.77 7.41 -2.46
N PHE A 123 0.87 6.79 -1.68
CA PHE A 123 1.14 6.35 -0.32
C PHE A 123 1.14 4.84 -0.28
N ARG A 124 2.15 4.26 0.34
CA ARG A 124 2.24 2.81 0.52
C ARG A 124 1.90 2.40 1.94
N GLY A 125 1.32 1.20 2.07
CA GLY A 125 1.18 0.51 3.33
C GLY A 125 1.27 -0.99 3.10
N TYR A 126 1.83 -1.74 4.07
CA TYR A 126 1.89 -3.19 3.98
C TYR A 126 1.88 -3.87 5.35
N ILE A 127 1.40 -5.11 5.34
CA ILE A 127 1.37 -6.00 6.48
C ILE A 127 1.82 -7.39 6.05
N THR A 128 2.65 -8.03 6.87
CA THR A 128 3.07 -9.41 6.73
C THR A 128 2.29 -10.29 7.69
N ASP A 129 1.92 -11.48 7.27
CA ASP A 129 1.33 -12.49 8.13
C ASP A 129 2.15 -12.65 9.41
N TYR A 130 1.47 -12.70 10.55
CA TYR A 130 2.10 -12.76 11.86
C TYR A 130 3.02 -13.99 12.01
N ARG A 131 2.64 -15.13 11.40
CA ARG A 131 3.39 -16.41 11.45
C ARG A 131 4.61 -16.41 10.52
N HIS A 132 4.59 -15.58 9.45
CA HIS A 132 5.61 -15.55 8.39
C HIS A 132 6.56 -14.34 8.50
N ARG A 133 6.72 -13.79 9.72
CA ARG A 133 7.67 -12.70 9.97
C ARG A 133 9.11 -13.16 9.78
N ARG A 134 10.01 -12.24 9.41
CA ARG A 134 11.45 -12.47 9.17
C ARG A 134 11.79 -13.34 7.95
N MET A 135 10.84 -13.69 7.12
CA MET A 135 11.04 -14.45 5.88
C MET A 135 11.30 -13.56 4.64
N GLY A 136 11.57 -12.28 4.82
CA GLY A 136 11.86 -11.36 3.72
C GLY A 136 10.63 -10.80 2.99
N ILE A 137 9.42 -11.15 3.38
CA ILE A 137 8.16 -10.75 2.71
C ILE A 137 8.02 -9.23 2.62
N ASN A 138 8.37 -8.49 3.70
CA ASN A 138 8.40 -7.04 3.66
C ASN A 138 9.35 -6.47 2.61
N ARG A 139 10.48 -7.14 2.37
CA ARG A 139 11.44 -6.74 1.32
C ARG A 139 10.82 -6.93 -0.06
N VAL A 140 10.15 -8.07 -0.30
CA VAL A 140 9.41 -8.32 -1.57
C VAL A 140 8.39 -7.21 -1.81
N MET A 141 7.50 -6.95 -0.84
CA MET A 141 6.48 -5.90 -0.94
C MET A 141 7.09 -4.53 -1.21
N GLY A 142 8.19 -4.21 -0.52
CA GLY A 142 8.91 -2.95 -0.70
C GLY A 142 9.52 -2.79 -2.08
N VAL A 143 10.17 -3.84 -2.61
CA VAL A 143 10.76 -3.85 -3.96
C VAL A 143 9.67 -3.69 -5.02
N VAL A 144 8.61 -4.50 -4.94
CA VAL A 144 7.50 -4.45 -5.91
C VAL A 144 6.82 -3.09 -5.88
N ALA A 145 6.50 -2.56 -4.70
CA ALA A 145 5.88 -1.24 -4.56
C ALA A 145 6.77 -0.13 -5.16
N THR A 146 8.09 -0.21 -4.95
CA THR A 146 9.04 0.75 -5.52
C THR A 146 9.10 0.66 -7.04
N ASN A 147 9.12 -0.54 -7.60
CA ASN A 147 9.14 -0.75 -9.05
C ASN A 147 7.85 -0.24 -9.70
N ILE A 148 6.68 -0.49 -9.07
CA ILE A 148 5.40 0.05 -9.53
C ILE A 148 5.42 1.60 -9.52
N ALA A 149 5.89 2.20 -8.44
CA ALA A 149 5.97 3.64 -8.34
C ALA A 149 6.91 4.25 -9.39
N LEU A 150 8.07 3.63 -9.64
CA LEU A 150 9.02 4.02 -10.70
C LEU A 150 8.41 3.90 -12.08
N HIS A 151 7.78 2.75 -12.39
CA HIS A 151 7.15 2.51 -13.69
C HIS A 151 6.05 3.55 -13.99
N LEU A 152 5.29 3.94 -12.98
CA LEU A 152 4.25 4.97 -13.10
C LEU A 152 4.78 6.39 -12.88
N ASN A 153 6.08 6.58 -12.69
CA ASN A 153 6.69 7.88 -12.38
C ASN A 153 5.99 8.60 -11.21
N LEU A 154 5.76 7.86 -10.11
CA LEU A 154 5.12 8.36 -8.89
C LEU A 154 6.16 8.58 -7.79
N ARG A 155 6.01 9.67 -7.04
CA ARG A 155 6.72 9.88 -5.79
C ARG A 155 6.01 9.12 -4.67
N MET A 156 6.76 8.29 -3.93
CA MET A 156 6.18 7.38 -2.95
C MET A 156 6.41 7.87 -1.51
N TYR A 157 5.34 7.90 -0.73
CA TYR A 157 5.30 8.40 0.63
C TYR A 157 4.69 7.38 1.59
N GLY A 158 4.86 7.63 2.89
CA GLY A 158 4.18 6.90 3.96
C GLY A 158 4.33 7.57 5.30
N SER A 159 3.74 6.98 6.32
CA SER A 159 4.02 7.31 7.72
C SER A 159 4.61 6.09 8.44
N ILE A 160 5.56 6.33 9.33
CA ILE A 160 6.19 5.29 10.14
C ILE A 160 6.22 5.78 11.59
N SER A 161 5.60 5.01 12.48
CA SER A 161 5.71 5.29 13.90
C SER A 161 7.15 5.10 14.38
N PRO A 162 7.73 6.02 15.18
CA PRO A 162 9.03 5.85 15.81
C PRO A 162 9.15 4.55 16.63
N ARG A 163 8.03 4.05 17.15
CA ARG A 163 7.95 2.78 17.87
C ARG A 163 8.05 1.56 16.95
N ASN A 164 7.72 1.70 15.66
CA ASN A 164 7.79 0.64 14.67
C ASN A 164 9.18 0.56 14.01
N LYS A 165 10.20 0.21 14.80
CA LYS A 165 11.58 0.07 14.32
C LYS A 165 11.71 -0.95 13.17
N ALA A 166 10.90 -2.01 13.22
CA ALA A 166 10.90 -3.07 12.19
C ALA A 166 10.47 -2.50 10.82
N SER A 167 9.43 -1.65 10.79
CA SER A 167 9.00 -0.99 9.55
C SER A 167 10.08 -0.04 9.00
N MET A 168 10.73 0.74 9.87
CA MET A 168 11.82 1.64 9.45
C MET A 168 12.99 0.86 8.85
N LEU A 169 13.48 -0.18 9.52
CA LEU A 169 14.58 -1.02 9.03
C LEU A 169 14.23 -1.71 7.71
N SER A 170 13.01 -2.24 7.62
CA SER A 170 12.51 -2.86 6.39
C SER A 170 12.43 -1.86 5.22
N ALA A 171 11.96 -0.64 5.48
CA ALA A 171 11.93 0.42 4.49
C ALA A 171 13.34 0.81 4.03
N GLN A 172 14.26 0.99 4.98
CA GLN A 172 15.67 1.32 4.70
C GLN A 172 16.42 0.21 3.98
N ALA A 173 16.01 -1.05 4.11
CA ALA A 173 16.63 -2.16 3.37
C ALA A 173 16.38 -2.06 1.85
N VAL A 174 15.27 -1.45 1.43
CA VAL A 174 14.84 -1.35 0.01
C VAL A 174 15.05 0.06 -0.56
N ASN A 175 14.75 1.08 0.23
CA ASN A 175 14.73 2.48 -0.19
C ASN A 175 15.70 3.33 0.64
N GLU A 176 16.12 4.45 0.08
CA GLU A 176 16.54 5.58 0.90
C GLU A 176 15.29 6.21 1.51
N VAL A 177 15.25 6.33 2.85
CA VAL A 177 14.09 6.86 3.58
C VAL A 177 14.41 8.27 4.05
N LYS A 178 13.75 9.25 3.46
CA LYS A 178 13.89 10.67 3.83
C LYS A 178 12.73 11.07 4.75
N ILE A 179 13.03 11.41 6.01
CA ILE A 179 12.05 11.98 6.92
C ILE A 179 11.79 13.43 6.51
N LEU A 180 10.54 13.75 6.18
CA LEU A 180 10.14 15.09 5.74
C LEU A 180 9.65 15.94 6.91
N GLN A 181 8.90 15.33 7.83
CA GLN A 181 8.38 15.99 9.04
C GLN A 181 7.90 14.94 10.06
N THR A 182 7.74 15.37 11.29
CA THR A 182 6.99 14.63 12.32
C THR A 182 5.55 15.12 12.32
N LEU A 183 4.58 14.18 12.24
CA LEU A 183 3.16 14.48 12.26
C LEU A 183 2.67 14.79 13.69
N GLU A 184 1.48 15.37 13.82
CA GLU A 184 0.86 15.71 15.12
C GLU A 184 0.71 14.48 16.04
N ASN A 185 0.54 13.27 15.48
CA ASN A 185 0.46 12.01 16.24
C ASN A 185 1.84 11.40 16.58
N GLY A 186 2.92 12.10 16.27
CA GLY A 186 4.30 11.65 16.51
C GLY A 186 4.90 10.74 15.44
N ASP A 187 4.16 10.32 14.42
CA ASP A 187 4.68 9.51 13.32
C ASP A 187 5.57 10.34 12.39
N TYR A 188 6.58 9.70 11.80
CA TYR A 188 7.39 10.29 10.75
C TYR A 188 6.64 10.23 9.42
N TYR A 189 6.43 11.37 8.77
CA TYR A 189 6.05 11.43 7.36
C TYR A 189 7.30 11.30 6.53
N VAL A 190 7.36 10.27 5.70
CA VAL A 190 8.57 9.90 4.96
C VAL A 190 8.33 9.86 3.45
N GLU A 191 9.39 10.14 2.69
CA GLU A 191 9.49 9.85 1.26
C GLU A 191 10.44 8.68 1.05
N TYR A 192 10.03 7.72 0.21
CA TYR A 192 10.83 6.57 -0.16
C TYR A 192 11.47 6.80 -1.52
N LEU A 193 12.77 7.01 -1.52
CA LEU A 193 13.55 7.18 -2.74
C LEU A 193 14.12 5.83 -3.18
N PRO A 194 14.18 5.55 -4.50
CA PRO A 194 14.79 4.32 -4.97
C PRO A 194 16.28 4.33 -4.62
N LYS A 195 16.78 3.20 -4.09
CA LYS A 195 18.24 3.03 -3.99
C LYS A 195 18.75 2.73 -5.38
N TYR A 196 19.60 3.61 -5.90
CA TYR A 196 20.35 3.30 -7.12
C TYR A 196 21.25 2.09 -6.82
N LYS A 197 21.04 0.98 -7.54
CA LYS A 197 22.09 -0.05 -7.61
C LYS A 197 23.27 0.60 -8.31
N LYS A 198 24.35 0.84 -7.54
CA LYS A 198 25.67 1.10 -8.13
C LYS A 198 26.15 -0.13 -8.86
#